data_2b5d46082eaf01223e1ad7d94ebf7587
#
_entry.id   2b5d46082eaf01223e1ad7d94ebf7587
#
_cell.length_a   1.000
_cell.length_b   1.000
_cell.length_c   1.000
_cell.angle_alpha   90.00
_cell.angle_beta   90.00
_cell.angle_gamma   90.00
#
_symmetry.space_group_name_H-M   'P 1'
#
loop_
_entity.id
_entity.type
_entity.pdbx_description
1 polymer ?
#
loop_
_entity_poly.entity_id
_entity_poly.type
_entity_poly.pdbx_seq_one_letter_code
_entity_poly.pdbx_strand_id
1 'polypeptide(L)'
;MLIYQFIQKVKFFKIFFFLIIILFPFQVFSSVNNVCEKNILEIERQIDIPKGLLTAIGLTESGRYINKAKPIIWPWTINIKTKSLFFDNKKQMLKFLNSQIEEGNFDFDVGCMQVNLKWHGKYFKKISDSIDPKTNISYATSFLYKLKSDHKSWTEAIKRYHSSNPNKNVKYHKKVLANWKIQDKKTENLKISKINDDNLKLHVKNNQPKLYEKLEKIIFFRNIFMEKINN
;
A
#
# COMPACT_ATOMS: atom_id res chain seq x y z
N MET A 1 57.89 25.91 -1.84
CA MET A 1 57.22 25.54 -3.13
C MET A 1 56.36 24.29 -2.99
N LEU A 2 56.84 23.21 -2.39
CA LEU A 2 56.12 21.94 -2.22
C LEU A 2 54.83 22.02 -1.37
N ILE A 3 54.82 22.78 -0.28
CA ILE A 3 53.65 22.92 0.61
C ILE A 3 52.49 23.66 -0.09
N TYR A 4 52.78 24.65 -0.92
CA TYR A 4 51.75 25.39 -1.67
C TYR A 4 51.05 24.49 -2.72
N GLN A 5 51.82 23.63 -3.40
CA GLN A 5 51.26 22.67 -4.34
C GLN A 5 50.39 21.60 -3.67
N PHE A 6 50.75 21.19 -2.44
CA PHE A 6 49.96 20.24 -1.65
C PHE A 6 48.61 20.84 -1.21
N ILE A 7 48.60 22.10 -0.74
CA ILE A 7 47.38 22.79 -0.36
C ILE A 7 46.42 22.99 -1.53
N GLN A 8 46.96 23.30 -2.72
CA GLN A 8 46.13 23.42 -3.93
C GLN A 8 45.52 22.09 -4.36
N LYS A 9 46.25 20.98 -4.28
CA LYS A 9 45.70 19.63 -4.56
C LYS A 9 44.60 19.24 -3.60
N VAL A 10 44.73 19.51 -2.32
CA VAL A 10 43.69 19.22 -1.29
C VAL A 10 42.44 20.08 -1.52
N LYS A 11 42.58 21.37 -1.88
CA LYS A 11 41.42 22.20 -2.24
C LYS A 11 40.71 21.70 -3.49
N PHE A 12 41.45 21.31 -4.51
CA PHE A 12 40.90 20.79 -5.77
C PHE A 12 40.16 19.47 -5.54
N PHE A 13 40.69 18.59 -4.66
CA PHE A 13 40.08 17.32 -4.33
C PHE A 13 38.77 17.51 -3.52
N LYS A 14 38.73 18.49 -2.60
CA LYS A 14 37.51 18.84 -1.83
C LYS A 14 36.42 19.40 -2.75
N ILE A 15 36.77 20.29 -3.68
CA ILE A 15 35.82 20.87 -4.63
C ILE A 15 35.29 19.80 -5.58
N PHE A 16 36.17 18.91 -6.06
CA PHE A 16 35.77 17.80 -6.95
C PHE A 16 34.84 16.81 -6.24
N PHE A 17 35.13 16.49 -4.97
CA PHE A 17 34.27 15.60 -4.17
C PHE A 17 32.90 16.23 -3.87
N PHE A 18 32.86 17.54 -3.65
CA PHE A 18 31.61 18.27 -3.44
C PHE A 18 30.76 18.37 -4.73
N LEU A 19 31.39 18.51 -5.89
CA LEU A 19 30.75 18.51 -7.20
C LEU A 19 30.16 17.12 -7.56
N ILE A 20 30.82 16.03 -7.18
CA ILE A 20 30.28 14.66 -7.37
C ILE A 20 29.01 14.43 -6.56
N ILE A 21 28.93 14.97 -5.33
CA ILE A 21 27.73 14.84 -4.47
C ILE A 21 26.53 15.59 -5.08
N ILE A 22 26.76 16.73 -5.75
CA ILE A 22 25.71 17.54 -6.39
C ILE A 22 25.22 16.89 -7.70
N LEU A 23 26.07 16.12 -8.40
CA LEU A 23 25.74 15.46 -9.67
C LEU A 23 25.06 14.09 -9.51
N PHE A 24 25.05 13.52 -8.30
CA PHE A 24 24.17 12.36 -8.02
C PHE A 24 22.75 12.88 -7.82
N PRO A 25 21.83 12.67 -8.79
CA PRO A 25 20.42 12.94 -8.51
C PRO A 25 20.04 12.03 -7.35
N PHE A 26 19.72 12.62 -6.21
CA PHE A 26 18.99 11.92 -5.17
C PHE A 26 17.71 11.43 -5.83
N GLN A 27 17.71 10.16 -6.23
CA GLN A 27 16.50 9.48 -6.66
C GLN A 27 15.61 9.47 -5.45
N VAL A 28 14.72 10.48 -5.37
CA VAL A 28 13.59 10.43 -4.46
C VAL A 28 12.74 9.26 -4.97
N PHE A 29 13.00 8.08 -4.44
CA PHE A 29 12.08 6.95 -4.55
C PHE A 29 10.79 7.40 -3.87
N SER A 30 9.97 8.08 -4.64
CA SER A 30 8.59 8.38 -4.24
C SER A 30 7.96 7.04 -3.90
N SER A 31 7.56 6.88 -2.65
CA SER A 31 6.99 5.64 -2.14
C SER A 31 5.59 5.43 -2.75
N VAL A 32 5.53 5.03 -4.01
CA VAL A 32 4.32 4.50 -4.67
C VAL A 32 3.78 3.30 -3.87
N ASN A 33 4.65 2.70 -3.06
CA ASN A 33 4.45 1.42 -2.40
C ASN A 33 3.35 1.40 -1.34
N ASN A 34 2.84 2.55 -0.88
CA ASN A 34 1.88 2.61 0.23
C ASN A 34 0.62 3.43 -0.05
N VAL A 35 0.43 3.95 -1.27
CA VAL A 35 -0.69 4.85 -1.53
C VAL A 35 -2.05 4.17 -1.39
N CYS A 36 -2.19 2.92 -1.83
CA CYS A 36 -3.43 2.16 -1.67
C CYS A 36 -3.71 1.87 -0.20
N GLU A 37 -2.73 1.32 0.52
CA GLU A 37 -2.88 1.00 1.95
C GLU A 37 -3.19 2.24 2.78
N LYS A 38 -2.53 3.37 2.50
CA LYS A 38 -2.80 4.63 3.20
C LYS A 38 -4.24 5.08 3.02
N ASN A 39 -4.76 5.08 1.79
CA ASN A 39 -6.14 5.46 1.52
C ASN A 39 -7.14 4.44 2.10
N ILE A 40 -6.84 3.15 2.06
CA ILE A 40 -7.66 2.11 2.70
C ILE A 40 -7.77 2.37 4.20
N LEU A 41 -6.65 2.57 4.89
CA LEU A 41 -6.63 2.83 6.33
C LEU A 41 -7.37 4.12 6.70
N GLU A 42 -7.28 5.16 5.87
CA GLU A 42 -8.04 6.40 6.08
C GLU A 42 -9.55 6.14 6.00
N ILE A 43 -10.00 5.39 4.99
CA ILE A 43 -11.42 5.05 4.81
C ILE A 43 -11.91 4.12 5.92
N GLU A 44 -11.17 3.06 6.28
CA GLU A 44 -11.54 2.13 7.36
C GLU A 44 -11.69 2.81 8.73
N ARG A 45 -11.05 3.97 8.95
CA ARG A 45 -11.23 4.76 10.19
C ARG A 45 -12.52 5.56 10.21
N GLN A 46 -13.10 5.86 9.05
CA GLN A 46 -14.25 6.76 8.91
C GLN A 46 -15.57 5.99 8.82
N ILE A 47 -15.53 4.70 8.59
CA ILE A 47 -16.71 3.89 8.29
C ILE A 47 -16.71 2.60 9.12
N ASP A 48 -17.91 2.10 9.41
CA ASP A 48 -18.10 0.82 10.11
C ASP A 48 -17.95 -0.38 9.15
N ILE A 49 -16.70 -0.73 8.86
CA ILE A 49 -16.33 -1.91 8.09
C ILE A 49 -15.41 -2.82 8.91
N PRO A 50 -15.51 -4.15 8.79
CA PRO A 50 -14.62 -5.03 9.51
C PRO A 50 -13.16 -4.69 9.24
N LYS A 51 -12.40 -4.46 10.31
CA LYS A 51 -11.01 -3.99 10.24
C LYS A 51 -10.15 -4.91 9.39
N GLY A 52 -9.37 -4.32 8.48
CA GLY A 52 -8.48 -5.05 7.58
C GLY A 52 -9.18 -5.73 6.40
N LEU A 53 -10.50 -5.64 6.28
CA LEU A 53 -11.26 -6.24 5.18
C LEU A 53 -10.90 -5.59 3.83
N LEU A 54 -10.86 -4.26 3.77
CA LEU A 54 -10.49 -3.57 2.52
C LEU A 54 -9.04 -3.87 2.11
N THR A 55 -8.13 -3.94 3.08
CA THR A 55 -6.74 -4.35 2.84
C THR A 55 -6.68 -5.78 2.28
N ALA A 56 -7.45 -6.71 2.83
CA ALA A 56 -7.49 -8.10 2.36
C ALA A 56 -8.05 -8.21 0.92
N ILE A 57 -9.08 -7.44 0.61
CA ILE A 57 -9.64 -7.35 -0.75
C ILE A 57 -8.59 -6.75 -1.69
N GLY A 58 -7.99 -5.59 -1.36
CA GLY A 58 -6.98 -4.94 -2.20
C GLY A 58 -5.79 -5.85 -2.50
N LEU A 59 -5.28 -6.59 -1.49
CA LEU A 59 -4.22 -7.58 -1.67
C LEU A 59 -4.65 -8.74 -2.59
N THR A 60 -5.92 -9.12 -2.56
CA THR A 60 -6.46 -10.17 -3.43
C THR A 60 -6.58 -9.70 -4.87
N GLU A 61 -6.94 -8.42 -5.07
CA GLU A 61 -7.22 -7.80 -6.35
C GLU A 61 -5.96 -7.35 -7.10
N SER A 62 -5.10 -6.58 -6.45
CA SER A 62 -3.94 -5.96 -7.07
C SER A 62 -2.63 -6.20 -6.31
N GLY A 63 -2.59 -7.22 -5.44
CA GLY A 63 -1.39 -7.59 -4.68
C GLY A 63 -0.23 -7.99 -5.60
N ARG A 64 0.91 -7.28 -5.49
CA ARG A 64 2.12 -7.51 -6.26
C ARG A 64 3.31 -7.73 -5.33
N TYR A 65 4.10 -8.77 -5.58
CA TYR A 65 5.39 -8.96 -4.93
C TYR A 65 6.46 -8.13 -5.66
N ILE A 66 7.05 -7.14 -4.99
CA ILE A 66 8.20 -6.40 -5.52
C ILE A 66 9.48 -7.13 -5.14
N ASN A 67 9.54 -7.59 -3.92
CA ASN A 67 10.61 -8.44 -3.37
C ASN A 67 9.94 -9.67 -2.77
N LYS A 68 10.67 -10.73 -2.52
CA LYS A 68 10.14 -12.00 -1.98
C LYS A 68 9.48 -11.89 -0.59
N ALA A 69 9.47 -10.70 0.06
CA ALA A 69 9.03 -10.55 1.44
C ALA A 69 7.51 -10.58 1.62
N LYS A 70 6.77 -9.66 1.01
CA LYS A 70 5.30 -9.62 1.10
C LYS A 70 4.70 -8.87 -0.10
N PRO A 71 3.45 -9.18 -0.49
CA PRO A 71 2.76 -8.42 -1.53
C PRO A 71 2.34 -7.04 -1.00
N ILE A 72 2.35 -6.07 -1.89
CA ILE A 72 1.76 -4.74 -1.69
C ILE A 72 0.60 -4.54 -2.67
N ILE A 73 -0.37 -3.72 -2.30
CA ILE A 73 -1.48 -3.35 -3.17
C ILE A 73 -0.95 -2.35 -4.22
N TRP A 74 -0.84 -2.79 -5.51
CA TRP A 74 -0.25 -1.96 -6.55
C TRP A 74 -1.29 -1.07 -7.22
N PRO A 75 -1.17 0.26 -7.16
CA PRO A 75 -2.20 1.17 -7.64
C PRO A 75 -2.34 1.19 -9.16
N TRP A 76 -1.25 0.96 -9.88
CA TRP A 76 -1.20 1.08 -11.33
C TRP A 76 -1.31 -0.30 -11.99
N THR A 77 -2.44 -0.99 -11.71
CA THR A 77 -2.74 -2.35 -12.21
C THR A 77 -3.98 -2.32 -13.09
N ILE A 78 -3.90 -2.98 -14.23
CA ILE A 78 -5.02 -3.27 -15.11
C ILE A 78 -5.09 -4.77 -15.33
N ASN A 79 -6.26 -5.37 -15.13
CA ASN A 79 -6.53 -6.73 -15.58
C ASN A 79 -7.39 -6.69 -16.83
N ILE A 80 -6.90 -7.34 -17.91
CA ILE A 80 -7.63 -7.52 -19.16
C ILE A 80 -7.74 -9.02 -19.43
N LYS A 81 -8.97 -9.52 -19.46
CA LYS A 81 -9.25 -10.97 -19.62
C LYS A 81 -8.53 -11.79 -18.54
N THR A 82 -7.40 -12.42 -18.88
CA THR A 82 -6.61 -13.26 -17.97
C THR A 82 -5.23 -12.68 -17.66
N LYS A 83 -4.91 -11.47 -18.15
CA LYS A 83 -3.59 -10.86 -18.02
C LYS A 83 -3.64 -9.68 -17.06
N SER A 84 -2.75 -9.70 -16.06
CA SER A 84 -2.48 -8.57 -15.18
C SER A 84 -1.33 -7.75 -15.75
N LEU A 85 -1.55 -6.46 -15.95
CA LEU A 85 -0.57 -5.49 -16.41
C LEU A 85 -0.24 -4.55 -15.27
N PHE A 86 1.05 -4.36 -14.99
CA PHE A 86 1.54 -3.49 -13.94
C PHE A 86 2.35 -2.36 -14.56
N PHE A 87 1.98 -1.12 -14.26
CA PHE A 87 2.65 0.09 -14.73
C PHE A 87 3.43 0.72 -13.59
N ASP A 88 4.48 1.48 -13.93
CA ASP A 88 5.32 2.13 -12.93
C ASP A 88 4.66 3.37 -12.32
N ASN A 89 3.76 4.02 -13.08
CA ASN A 89 3.09 5.25 -12.66
C ASN A 89 1.72 5.44 -13.33
N LYS A 90 0.95 6.39 -12.76
CA LYS A 90 -0.38 6.76 -13.25
C LYS A 90 -0.39 7.18 -14.73
N LYS A 91 0.64 7.89 -15.19
CA LYS A 91 0.70 8.42 -16.57
C LYS A 91 0.79 7.29 -17.60
N GLN A 92 1.65 6.30 -17.35
CA GLN A 92 1.78 5.12 -18.23
C GLN A 92 0.47 4.32 -18.28
N MET A 93 -0.12 4.07 -17.10
CA MET A 93 -1.40 3.36 -17.00
C MET A 93 -2.53 4.10 -17.74
N LEU A 94 -2.64 5.43 -17.55
CA LEU A 94 -3.67 6.24 -18.20
C LEU A 94 -3.49 6.27 -19.72
N LYS A 95 -2.25 6.36 -20.22
CA LYS A 95 -1.96 6.30 -21.66
C LYS A 95 -2.45 4.99 -22.28
N PHE A 96 -2.13 3.86 -21.63
CA PHE A 96 -2.59 2.55 -22.07
C PHE A 96 -4.13 2.43 -22.01
N LEU A 97 -4.73 2.92 -20.93
CA LEU A 97 -6.18 2.86 -20.74
C LEU A 97 -6.92 3.66 -21.83
N ASN A 98 -6.45 4.87 -22.15
CA ASN A 98 -7.03 5.68 -23.21
C ASN A 98 -6.93 4.99 -24.58
N SER A 99 -5.79 4.40 -24.93
CA SER A 99 -5.67 3.67 -26.21
C SER A 99 -6.66 2.51 -26.32
N GLN A 100 -6.87 1.79 -25.22
CA GLN A 100 -7.84 0.68 -25.21
C GLN A 100 -9.29 1.16 -25.35
N ILE A 101 -9.61 2.31 -24.75
CA ILE A 101 -10.95 2.93 -24.86
C ILE A 101 -11.19 3.44 -26.28
N GLU A 102 -10.18 4.03 -26.92
CA GLU A 102 -10.23 4.47 -28.33
C GLU A 102 -10.48 3.27 -29.27
N GLU A 103 -9.98 2.09 -28.92
CA GLU A 103 -10.26 0.82 -29.62
C GLU A 103 -11.65 0.20 -29.29
N GLY A 104 -12.45 0.87 -28.44
CA GLY A 104 -13.76 0.40 -27.99
C GLY A 104 -13.73 -0.67 -26.91
N ASN A 105 -12.58 -0.93 -26.32
CA ASN A 105 -12.44 -1.87 -25.21
C ASN A 105 -12.74 -1.18 -23.88
N PHE A 106 -13.65 -1.77 -23.09
CA PHE A 106 -14.01 -1.29 -21.75
C PHE A 106 -13.98 -2.42 -20.69
N ASP A 107 -13.76 -3.67 -21.10
CA ASP A 107 -13.85 -4.82 -20.20
C ASP A 107 -12.51 -5.09 -19.53
N PHE A 108 -12.17 -4.23 -18.58
CA PHE A 108 -10.98 -4.35 -17.74
C PHE A 108 -11.21 -3.85 -16.32
N ASP A 109 -10.47 -4.44 -15.39
CA ASP A 109 -10.45 -4.08 -13.99
C ASP A 109 -9.25 -3.16 -13.72
N VAL A 110 -9.44 -2.09 -12.93
CA VAL A 110 -8.42 -1.05 -12.75
C VAL A 110 -8.18 -0.69 -11.29
N GLY A 111 -6.93 -0.37 -10.99
CA GLY A 111 -6.52 0.30 -9.76
C GLY A 111 -6.38 -0.62 -8.54
N CYS A 112 -6.30 -0.01 -7.35
CA CYS A 112 -6.07 -0.70 -6.09
C CYS A 112 -7.09 -1.81 -5.81
N MET A 113 -8.35 -1.58 -6.15
CA MET A 113 -9.50 -2.44 -5.84
C MET A 113 -10.07 -3.13 -7.08
N GLN A 114 -9.40 -3.04 -8.22
CA GLN A 114 -9.75 -3.69 -9.48
C GLN A 114 -11.21 -3.50 -9.87
N VAL A 115 -11.62 -2.22 -9.96
CA VAL A 115 -12.99 -1.86 -10.37
C VAL A 115 -13.15 -2.06 -11.87
N ASN A 116 -14.11 -2.87 -12.29
CA ASN A 116 -14.38 -3.16 -13.70
C ASN A 116 -15.06 -1.97 -14.40
N LEU A 117 -14.45 -1.44 -15.46
CA LEU A 117 -14.92 -0.23 -16.14
C LEU A 117 -16.16 -0.46 -17.03
N LYS A 118 -16.35 -1.66 -17.56
CA LYS A 118 -17.54 -2.00 -18.34
C LYS A 118 -18.82 -1.87 -17.51
N TRP A 119 -18.76 -2.31 -16.24
CA TRP A 119 -19.94 -2.33 -15.35
C TRP A 119 -20.03 -1.07 -14.50
N HIS A 120 -18.89 -0.51 -14.12
CA HIS A 120 -18.80 0.55 -13.11
C HIS A 120 -18.28 1.89 -13.68
N GLY A 121 -17.80 1.94 -14.93
CA GLY A 121 -17.20 3.13 -15.53
C GLY A 121 -18.10 4.37 -15.49
N LYS A 122 -19.42 4.19 -15.63
CA LYS A 122 -20.43 5.27 -15.58
C LYS A 122 -20.50 6.03 -14.25
N TYR A 123 -19.92 5.48 -13.18
CA TYR A 123 -19.91 6.14 -11.87
C TYR A 123 -18.72 7.08 -11.67
N PHE A 124 -17.78 7.13 -12.62
CA PHE A 124 -16.64 8.05 -12.61
C PHE A 124 -16.90 9.20 -13.60
N LYS A 125 -16.60 10.44 -13.17
CA LYS A 125 -16.76 11.62 -14.03
C LYS A 125 -15.80 11.62 -15.21
N LYS A 126 -14.57 11.14 -14.95
CA LYS A 126 -13.50 10.99 -15.93
C LYS A 126 -12.84 9.62 -15.74
N ILE A 127 -12.29 9.09 -16.82
CA ILE A 127 -11.58 7.80 -16.74
C ILE A 127 -10.38 7.87 -15.79
N SER A 128 -9.72 9.01 -15.69
CA SER A 128 -8.61 9.24 -14.75
C SER A 128 -9.01 9.14 -13.28
N ASP A 129 -10.29 9.28 -12.96
CA ASP A 129 -10.81 9.17 -11.59
C ASP A 129 -10.91 7.71 -11.18
N SER A 130 -11.20 6.81 -12.11
CA SER A 130 -11.29 5.36 -11.85
C SER A 130 -9.94 4.75 -11.43
N ILE A 131 -8.85 5.35 -11.85
CA ILE A 131 -7.47 4.93 -11.50
C ILE A 131 -6.83 5.81 -10.43
N ASP A 132 -7.54 6.82 -9.93
CA ASP A 132 -7.09 7.57 -8.75
C ASP A 132 -7.26 6.70 -7.50
N PRO A 133 -6.21 6.46 -6.69
CA PRO A 133 -6.28 5.51 -5.58
C PRO A 133 -7.40 5.82 -4.59
N LYS A 134 -7.57 7.08 -4.20
CA LYS A 134 -8.61 7.47 -3.25
C LYS A 134 -10.01 7.26 -3.82
N THR A 135 -10.25 7.69 -5.04
CA THR A 135 -11.53 7.58 -5.74
C THR A 135 -11.87 6.11 -6.02
N ASN A 136 -10.89 5.33 -6.50
CA ASN A 136 -11.03 3.90 -6.76
C ASN A 136 -11.45 3.12 -5.51
N ILE A 137 -10.75 3.34 -4.39
CA ILE A 137 -11.02 2.68 -3.10
C ILE A 137 -12.37 3.13 -2.54
N SER A 138 -12.69 4.44 -2.59
CA SER A 138 -13.96 4.96 -2.09
C SER A 138 -15.16 4.36 -2.85
N TYR A 139 -15.06 4.29 -4.18
CA TYR A 139 -16.09 3.65 -5.00
C TYR A 139 -16.26 2.16 -4.66
N ALA A 140 -15.15 1.41 -4.64
CA ALA A 140 -15.14 -0.01 -4.31
C ALA A 140 -15.74 -0.29 -2.92
N THR A 141 -15.44 0.56 -1.96
CA THR A 141 -15.99 0.49 -0.61
C THR A 141 -17.51 0.71 -0.62
N SER A 142 -18.00 1.71 -1.30
CA SER A 142 -19.44 1.97 -1.44
C SER A 142 -20.16 0.81 -2.12
N PHE A 143 -19.55 0.21 -3.14
CA PHE A 143 -20.07 -0.98 -3.80
C PHE A 143 -20.13 -2.19 -2.86
N LEU A 144 -19.07 -2.42 -2.07
CA LEU A 144 -19.03 -3.50 -1.09
C LEU A 144 -20.10 -3.32 0.00
N TYR A 145 -20.33 -2.07 0.45
CA TYR A 145 -21.41 -1.74 1.39
C TYR A 145 -22.80 -2.01 0.80
N LYS A 146 -23.01 -1.65 -0.46
CA LYS A 146 -24.25 -1.97 -1.17
C LYS A 146 -24.51 -3.47 -1.17
N LEU A 147 -23.50 -4.26 -1.52
CA LEU A 147 -23.61 -5.71 -1.52
C LEU A 147 -23.92 -6.26 -0.12
N LYS A 148 -23.29 -5.71 0.94
CA LYS A 148 -23.59 -6.09 2.32
C LYS A 148 -25.01 -5.71 2.71
N SER A 149 -25.50 -4.56 2.29
CA SER A 149 -26.88 -4.14 2.54
C SER A 149 -27.89 -5.03 1.84
N ASP A 150 -27.64 -5.36 0.57
CA ASP A 150 -28.53 -6.19 -0.26
C ASP A 150 -28.60 -7.64 0.26
N HIS A 151 -27.48 -8.20 0.71
CA HIS A 151 -27.35 -9.61 1.10
C HIS A 151 -27.24 -9.83 2.61
N LYS A 152 -27.28 -8.78 3.45
CA LYS A 152 -27.24 -8.80 4.92
C LYS A 152 -26.01 -9.54 5.52
N SER A 153 -24.96 -9.76 4.74
CA SER A 153 -23.79 -10.56 5.12
C SER A 153 -22.51 -10.05 4.47
N TRP A 154 -21.46 -9.86 5.27
CA TRP A 154 -20.11 -9.56 4.74
C TRP A 154 -19.57 -10.73 3.91
N THR A 155 -19.85 -11.97 4.29
CA THR A 155 -19.45 -13.15 3.51
C THR A 155 -20.02 -13.11 2.10
N GLU A 156 -21.31 -12.80 1.97
CA GLU A 156 -21.96 -12.69 0.65
C GLU A 156 -21.50 -11.44 -0.09
N ALA A 157 -21.27 -10.32 0.59
CA ALA A 157 -20.71 -9.13 -0.03
C ALA A 157 -19.33 -9.40 -0.64
N ILE A 158 -18.43 -10.05 0.10
CA ILE A 158 -17.10 -10.42 -0.39
C ILE A 158 -17.20 -11.32 -1.62
N LYS A 159 -18.03 -12.38 -1.57
CA LYS A 159 -18.22 -13.28 -2.69
C LYS A 159 -18.66 -12.53 -3.94
N ARG A 160 -19.71 -11.71 -3.81
CA ARG A 160 -20.36 -11.00 -4.92
C ARG A 160 -19.59 -9.80 -5.41
N TYR A 161 -18.65 -9.29 -4.63
CA TYR A 161 -17.72 -8.25 -5.07
C TYR A 161 -16.98 -8.68 -6.35
N HIS A 162 -16.52 -9.91 -6.39
CA HIS A 162 -15.83 -10.47 -7.55
C HIS A 162 -16.79 -11.05 -8.61
N SER A 163 -17.82 -11.77 -8.20
CA SER A 163 -18.74 -12.42 -9.13
C SER A 163 -19.99 -12.95 -8.43
N SER A 164 -21.13 -12.88 -9.11
CA SER A 164 -22.34 -13.57 -8.66
C SER A 164 -22.31 -15.08 -8.95
N ASN A 165 -21.34 -15.57 -9.74
CA ASN A 165 -21.22 -16.99 -10.08
C ASN A 165 -20.57 -17.77 -8.92
N PRO A 166 -21.26 -18.78 -8.32
CA PRO A 166 -20.74 -19.56 -7.19
C PRO A 166 -19.42 -20.27 -7.47
N ASN A 167 -19.18 -20.74 -8.68
CA ASN A 167 -17.95 -21.43 -9.08
C ASN A 167 -16.71 -20.50 -9.01
N LYS A 168 -16.91 -19.20 -9.19
CA LYS A 168 -15.85 -18.19 -9.14
C LYS A 168 -15.74 -17.56 -7.76
N ASN A 169 -16.86 -17.19 -7.15
CA ASN A 169 -16.90 -16.38 -5.93
C ASN A 169 -16.43 -17.12 -4.68
N VAL A 170 -16.62 -18.45 -4.59
CA VAL A 170 -16.14 -19.26 -3.44
C VAL A 170 -14.62 -19.28 -3.39
N LYS A 171 -13.95 -19.45 -4.54
CA LYS A 171 -12.48 -19.42 -4.62
C LYS A 171 -11.94 -18.03 -4.26
N TYR A 172 -12.59 -16.98 -4.74
CA TYR A 172 -12.25 -15.61 -4.41
C TYR A 172 -12.39 -15.34 -2.90
N HIS A 173 -13.54 -15.68 -2.33
CA HIS A 173 -13.78 -15.53 -0.90
C HIS A 173 -12.70 -16.20 -0.03
N LYS A 174 -12.28 -17.43 -0.39
CA LYS A 174 -11.19 -18.13 0.31
C LYS A 174 -9.88 -17.35 0.27
N LYS A 175 -9.54 -16.73 -0.88
CA LYS A 175 -8.33 -15.88 -1.01
C LYS A 175 -8.41 -14.64 -0.12
N VAL A 176 -9.56 -13.95 -0.13
CA VAL A 176 -9.77 -12.76 0.73
C VAL A 176 -9.63 -13.14 2.21
N LEU A 177 -10.25 -14.24 2.65
CA LEU A 177 -10.13 -14.69 4.04
C LEU A 177 -8.68 -15.06 4.42
N ALA A 178 -7.92 -15.66 3.51
CA ALA A 178 -6.51 -15.96 3.76
C ALA A 178 -5.69 -14.67 3.98
N ASN A 179 -5.85 -13.67 3.11
CA ASN A 179 -5.22 -12.37 3.27
C ASN A 179 -5.69 -11.65 4.55
N TRP A 180 -6.96 -11.76 4.90
CA TRP A 180 -7.52 -11.12 6.10
C TRP A 180 -6.94 -11.69 7.39
N LYS A 181 -6.84 -13.02 7.50
CA LYS A 181 -6.20 -13.69 8.66
C LYS A 181 -4.74 -13.26 8.86
N ILE A 182 -4.01 -13.01 7.79
CA ILE A 182 -2.63 -12.50 7.86
C ILE A 182 -2.62 -11.08 8.46
N GLN A 183 -3.57 -10.23 8.08
CA GLN A 183 -3.67 -8.86 8.61
C GLN A 183 -4.07 -8.87 10.09
N ASP A 184 -4.98 -9.73 10.52
CA ASP A 184 -5.40 -9.86 11.92
C ASP A 184 -4.22 -10.27 12.81
N LYS A 185 -3.48 -11.32 12.43
CA LYS A 185 -2.27 -11.76 13.17
C LYS A 185 -1.23 -10.65 13.29
N LYS A 186 -1.02 -9.88 12.22
CA LYS A 186 -0.09 -8.73 12.24
C LYS A 186 -0.54 -7.67 13.23
N THR A 187 -1.83 -7.35 13.24
CA THR A 187 -2.41 -6.35 14.16
C THR A 187 -2.31 -6.81 15.61
N GLU A 188 -2.56 -8.08 15.89
CA GLU A 188 -2.48 -8.68 17.21
C GLU A 188 -1.04 -8.68 17.73
N ASN A 189 -0.07 -9.10 16.91
CA ASN A 189 1.35 -9.07 17.26
C ASN A 189 1.86 -7.65 17.56
N LEU A 190 1.40 -6.64 16.80
CA LEU A 190 1.73 -5.24 17.07
C LEU A 190 1.13 -4.74 18.38
N LYS A 191 -0.10 -5.15 18.74
CA LYS A 191 -0.71 -4.83 20.03
C LYS A 191 0.05 -5.47 21.18
N ILE A 192 0.39 -6.75 21.07
CA ILE A 192 1.15 -7.48 22.10
C ILE A 192 2.52 -6.84 22.29
N SER A 193 3.25 -6.50 21.23
CA SER A 193 4.56 -5.85 21.33
C SER A 193 4.45 -4.47 22.02
N LYS A 194 3.44 -3.69 21.71
CA LYS A 194 3.22 -2.36 22.33
C LYS A 194 2.89 -2.48 23.82
N ILE A 195 2.03 -3.43 24.20
CA ILE A 195 1.70 -3.71 25.60
C ILE A 195 2.94 -4.12 26.39
N ASN A 196 3.78 -4.99 25.82
CA ASN A 196 5.03 -5.43 26.45
C ASN A 196 6.02 -4.25 26.63
N ASP A 197 6.10 -3.34 25.66
CA ASP A 197 6.94 -2.15 25.76
C ASP A 197 6.47 -1.21 26.86
N ASP A 198 5.17 -0.97 26.96
CA ASP A 198 4.60 -0.10 27.99
C ASP A 198 4.79 -0.68 29.39
N ASN A 199 4.60 -1.99 29.57
CA ASN A 199 4.88 -2.70 30.81
C ASN A 199 6.36 -2.66 31.18
N LEU A 200 7.25 -2.87 30.21
CA LEU A 200 8.69 -2.78 30.41
C LEU A 200 9.13 -1.35 30.79
N LYS A 201 8.59 -0.32 30.14
CA LYS A 201 8.83 1.09 30.47
C LYS A 201 8.40 1.40 31.89
N LEU A 202 7.19 0.95 32.29
CA LEU A 202 6.68 1.16 33.63
C LEU A 202 7.55 0.47 34.68
N HIS A 203 7.94 -0.78 34.46
CA HIS A 203 8.83 -1.54 35.34
C HIS A 203 10.18 -0.86 35.52
N VAL A 204 10.83 -0.46 34.41
CA VAL A 204 12.14 0.20 34.46
C VAL A 204 12.05 1.58 35.10
N LYS A 205 10.99 2.36 34.84
CA LYS A 205 10.76 3.66 35.48
C LYS A 205 10.68 3.54 36.99
N ASN A 206 9.97 2.51 37.48
CA ASN A 206 9.75 2.31 38.91
C ASN A 206 10.98 1.73 39.65
N ASN A 207 11.72 0.85 39.00
CA ASN A 207 12.78 0.08 39.67
C ASN A 207 14.20 0.56 39.31
N GLN A 208 14.38 1.16 38.13
CA GLN A 208 15.70 1.59 37.63
C GLN A 208 15.60 2.91 36.84
N PRO A 209 15.24 4.03 37.45
CA PRO A 209 14.94 5.29 36.75
C PRO A 209 16.10 5.82 35.89
N LYS A 210 17.36 5.55 36.29
CA LYS A 210 18.55 5.95 35.48
C LYS A 210 18.65 5.22 34.14
N LEU A 211 18.01 4.06 33.97
CA LEU A 211 17.97 3.33 32.70
C LEU A 211 16.76 3.69 31.84
N TYR A 212 15.79 4.39 32.39
CA TYR A 212 14.52 4.69 31.70
C TYR A 212 14.74 5.47 30.40
N GLU A 213 15.54 6.54 30.41
CA GLU A 213 15.85 7.33 29.21
C GLU A 213 16.56 6.51 28.12
N LYS A 214 17.46 5.59 28.54
CA LYS A 214 18.13 4.70 27.59
C LYS A 214 17.14 3.72 26.96
N LEU A 215 16.21 3.19 27.75
CA LEU A 215 15.17 2.29 27.28
C LEU A 215 14.23 3.00 26.30
N GLU A 216 13.81 4.22 26.58
CA GLU A 216 12.97 4.99 25.65
C GLU A 216 13.65 5.21 24.30
N LYS A 217 14.94 5.57 24.30
CA LYS A 217 15.72 5.70 23.07
C LYS A 217 15.81 4.38 22.29
N ILE A 218 16.05 3.27 22.97
CA ILE A 218 16.11 1.94 22.33
C ILE A 218 14.76 1.59 21.70
N ILE A 219 13.66 1.78 22.41
CA ILE A 219 12.30 1.49 21.90
C ILE A 219 11.98 2.41 20.71
N PHE A 220 12.32 3.69 20.79
CA PHE A 220 12.16 4.65 19.71
C PHE A 220 12.90 4.21 18.43
N PHE A 221 14.20 3.91 18.53
CA PHE A 221 14.99 3.47 17.38
C PHE A 221 14.53 2.12 16.84
N ARG A 222 14.15 1.18 17.71
CA ARG A 222 13.57 -0.10 17.28
C ARG A 222 12.30 0.11 16.44
N ASN A 223 11.43 0.99 16.88
CA ASN A 223 10.18 1.27 16.16
C ASN A 223 10.44 1.90 14.78
N ILE A 224 11.38 2.86 14.68
CA ILE A 224 11.82 3.42 13.40
C ILE A 224 12.42 2.35 12.49
N PHE A 225 13.26 1.47 13.06
CA PHE A 225 13.90 0.40 12.31
C PHE A 225 12.88 -0.64 11.80
N MET A 226 11.93 -1.03 12.66
CA MET A 226 10.85 -1.95 12.28
C MET A 226 9.90 -1.33 11.24
N GLU A 227 9.67 -0.03 11.29
CA GLU A 227 8.89 0.70 10.29
C GLU A 227 9.60 0.70 8.92
N LYS A 228 10.92 0.89 8.90
CA LYS A 228 11.75 0.81 7.67
C LYS A 228 11.82 -0.58 7.07
N ILE A 229 11.83 -1.64 7.87
CA ILE A 229 11.85 -3.03 7.37
C ILE A 229 10.47 -3.43 6.83
N ASN A 230 9.39 -2.85 7.38
CA ASN A 230 8.02 -3.15 7.00
C ASN A 230 7.49 -2.27 5.86
N ASN A 231 8.26 -1.25 5.44
CA ASN A 231 8.03 -0.40 4.28
C ASN A 231 8.93 -0.79 3.12
#